data_ee5b584e8f356b5b5f03dcfacf753918
#
_entry.id   ee5b584e8f356b5b5f03dcfacf753918
#
_cell.length_a   1.000
_cell.length_b   1.000
_cell.length_c   1.000
_cell.angle_alpha   90.00
_cell.angle_beta   90.00
_cell.angle_gamma   90.00
#
_symmetry.space_group_name_H-M   'P 1'
#
loop_
_entity.id
_entity.type
_entity.pdbx_description
1 polymer ?
#
loop_
_entity_poly.entity_id
_entity_poly.type
_entity_poly.pdbx_seq_one_letter_code
_entity_poly.pdbx_strand_id
1 'polypeptide(L)'
;MKKQIFAAVGAVALTLSLTACGAAEDDKLTISLVPSTEGEDLAEALGPLTEYLSEQLGVEVEGVVASDYAATVEALGAGQSDVIITDAGSLYNAMEQHNAELILRDVRFGATSYSSVAYTNNPDKYCDDEPVMATYAAADTEMAYCNGIEPGDTATGEGPAAVEKLGEITSDTSVVLQSSTSPAGYQYPVVAMEEEGVNVDDVNQIPVEGNNNAVLALANGDGEVAFGFWDARSSVIEENPDITTDVVAFAYTEQIPNGGVAVRSDMDPELKDKLAEAMDNYAESSDEAADVMYDLVGLSDWTAETQEEEINRYGEILEYFSK
;
A
#
# COMPACT_ATOMS: atom_id res chain seq x y z
N MET A 1 35.42 -38.23 79.14
CA MET A 1 35.52 -39.56 78.51
C MET A 1 34.75 -39.46 77.18
N LYS A 2 35.49 -39.68 76.12
CA LYS A 2 35.07 -39.45 74.71
C LYS A 2 34.35 -40.69 74.21
N LYS A 3 33.21 -40.50 73.52
CA LYS A 3 32.66 -41.51 72.59
C LYS A 3 32.45 -40.87 71.23
N GLN A 4 33.23 -41.34 70.29
CA GLN A 4 33.09 -41.06 68.87
C GLN A 4 32.02 -41.99 68.32
N ILE A 5 31.09 -41.43 67.54
CA ILE A 5 30.16 -42.21 66.75
C ILE A 5 30.45 -41.85 65.28
N PHE A 6 30.88 -42.83 64.54
CA PHE A 6 31.03 -42.81 63.09
C PHE A 6 29.63 -42.79 62.42
N ALA A 7 29.37 -41.84 61.65
CA ALA A 7 28.20 -41.84 60.74
C ALA A 7 28.66 -42.09 59.30
N ALA A 8 28.15 -43.14 58.71
CA ALA A 8 28.40 -43.53 57.33
C ALA A 8 27.61 -42.61 56.40
N VAL A 9 28.32 -41.99 55.47
CA VAL A 9 27.71 -41.16 54.39
C VAL A 9 27.38 -42.10 53.23
N GLY A 10 26.09 -42.41 53.05
CA GLY A 10 25.57 -43.00 51.82
C GLY A 10 25.42 -41.98 50.71
N ALA A 11 26.23 -42.04 49.66
CA ALA A 11 26.08 -41.26 48.47
C ALA A 11 24.92 -41.78 47.62
N VAL A 12 23.78 -41.14 47.67
CA VAL A 12 22.69 -41.29 46.65
C VAL A 12 23.00 -40.45 45.47
N ALA A 13 23.44 -41.07 44.39
CA ALA A 13 23.56 -40.43 43.09
C ALA A 13 22.14 -40.17 42.52
N LEU A 14 21.63 -38.95 42.66
CA LEU A 14 20.48 -38.50 41.90
C LEU A 14 20.94 -38.22 40.46
N THR A 15 20.63 -39.14 39.57
CA THR A 15 20.64 -38.87 38.13
C THR A 15 19.46 -37.92 37.81
N LEU A 16 19.76 -36.63 37.74
CA LEU A 16 18.84 -35.68 37.09
C LEU A 16 18.79 -36.00 35.60
N SER A 17 17.75 -36.71 35.20
CA SER A 17 17.32 -36.74 33.80
C SER A 17 16.84 -35.34 33.48
N LEU A 18 17.68 -34.52 32.83
CA LEU A 18 17.22 -33.37 32.08
C LEU A 18 16.43 -33.93 30.89
N THR A 19 15.14 -34.12 31.06
CA THR A 19 14.21 -34.04 29.98
C THR A 19 14.22 -32.58 29.58
N ALA A 20 14.97 -32.27 28.52
CA ALA A 20 14.71 -31.08 27.73
C ALA A 20 13.26 -31.23 27.21
N CYS A 21 12.31 -30.69 27.94
CA CYS A 21 11.09 -30.18 27.29
C CYS A 21 11.61 -29.09 26.39
N GLY A 22 11.85 -29.40 25.11
CA GLY A 22 11.67 -28.44 24.08
C GLY A 22 10.21 -27.99 24.29
N ALA A 23 10.01 -26.78 24.76
CA ALA A 23 8.77 -26.08 24.50
C ALA A 23 8.63 -26.18 22.98
N ALA A 24 7.60 -26.85 22.49
CA ALA A 24 7.07 -26.48 21.19
C ALA A 24 6.81 -24.97 21.36
N GLU A 25 7.60 -24.14 20.73
CA GLU A 25 7.15 -22.83 20.40
C GLU A 25 5.80 -23.04 19.74
N ASP A 26 4.77 -22.42 20.27
CA ASP A 26 3.44 -22.49 19.71
C ASP A 26 3.61 -22.17 18.24
N ASP A 27 3.25 -23.14 17.36
CA ASP A 27 3.30 -23.02 15.91
C ASP A 27 2.17 -22.04 15.47
N LYS A 28 2.33 -20.78 15.87
CA LYS A 28 1.40 -19.69 15.61
C LYS A 28 2.08 -18.66 14.75
N LEU A 29 1.41 -18.30 13.66
CA LEU A 29 1.82 -17.24 12.75
C LEU A 29 0.97 -16.00 13.00
N THR A 30 1.58 -14.84 13.22
CA THR A 30 0.87 -13.58 13.41
C THR A 30 1.00 -12.70 12.16
N ILE A 31 -0.13 -12.33 11.57
CA ILE A 31 -0.21 -11.42 10.43
C ILE A 31 -0.72 -10.07 10.92
N SER A 32 0.04 -9.00 10.68
CA SER A 32 -0.41 -7.63 10.91
C SER A 32 -0.85 -6.96 9.64
N LEU A 33 -2.03 -6.34 9.66
CA LEU A 33 -2.61 -5.55 8.59
C LEU A 33 -2.64 -4.07 9.00
N VAL A 34 -2.38 -3.20 8.04
CA VAL A 34 -2.48 -1.75 8.20
C VAL A 34 -3.95 -1.31 8.15
N PRO A 35 -4.40 -0.38 9.00
CA PRO A 35 -5.74 0.19 8.91
C PRO A 35 -5.85 1.11 7.68
N SER A 36 -6.20 0.56 6.53
CA SER A 36 -6.45 1.32 5.29
C SER A 36 -7.86 1.89 5.19
N THR A 37 -8.78 1.34 6.00
CA THR A 37 -10.17 1.80 6.17
C THR A 37 -10.52 1.85 7.67
N GLU A 38 -11.69 2.31 8.08
CA GLU A 38 -12.05 2.37 9.50
C GLU A 38 -12.14 0.97 10.13
N GLY A 39 -11.43 0.80 11.25
CA GLY A 39 -10.88 -0.44 11.79
C GLY A 39 -11.82 -1.58 12.24
N GLU A 40 -13.16 -1.41 12.34
CA GLU A 40 -14.03 -2.52 12.76
C GLU A 40 -14.24 -3.52 11.61
N ASP A 41 -14.34 -3.05 10.38
CA ASP A 41 -14.57 -3.89 9.20
C ASP A 41 -13.32 -4.72 8.83
N LEU A 42 -12.11 -4.18 9.03
CA LEU A 42 -10.85 -4.88 8.74
C LEU A 42 -10.60 -6.10 9.65
N ALA A 43 -10.94 -6.00 10.94
CA ALA A 43 -10.77 -7.12 11.86
C ALA A 43 -11.74 -8.26 11.54
N GLU A 44 -12.94 -7.95 11.03
CA GLU A 44 -13.93 -8.94 10.60
C GLU A 44 -13.48 -9.60 9.28
N ALA A 45 -12.96 -8.82 8.33
CA ALA A 45 -12.46 -9.31 7.05
C ALA A 45 -11.19 -10.18 7.17
N LEU A 46 -10.34 -9.96 8.19
CA LEU A 46 -9.17 -10.83 8.45
C LEU A 46 -9.54 -12.27 8.85
N GLY A 47 -10.69 -12.48 9.47
CA GLY A 47 -11.10 -13.79 9.96
C GLY A 47 -11.07 -14.90 8.90
N PRO A 48 -11.79 -14.76 7.77
CA PRO A 48 -11.79 -15.75 6.70
C PRO A 48 -10.41 -16.03 6.12
N LEU A 49 -9.57 -15.00 5.92
CA LEU A 49 -8.20 -15.15 5.43
C LEU A 49 -7.34 -15.97 6.42
N THR A 50 -7.38 -15.65 7.72
CA THR A 50 -6.58 -16.36 8.71
C THR A 50 -7.05 -17.80 8.92
N GLU A 51 -8.35 -18.07 8.79
CA GLU A 51 -8.90 -19.43 8.84
C GLU A 51 -8.40 -20.26 7.64
N TYR A 52 -8.50 -19.71 6.43
CA TYR A 52 -7.99 -20.34 5.22
C TYR A 52 -6.48 -20.62 5.33
N LEU A 53 -5.68 -19.64 5.74
CA LEU A 53 -4.24 -19.81 5.87
C LEU A 53 -3.88 -20.84 6.94
N SER A 54 -4.62 -20.90 8.07
CA SER A 54 -4.42 -21.92 9.09
C SER A 54 -4.64 -23.34 8.55
N GLU A 55 -5.64 -23.51 7.68
CA GLU A 55 -5.91 -24.81 7.03
C GLU A 55 -4.82 -25.17 6.02
N GLN A 56 -4.33 -24.22 5.21
CA GLN A 56 -3.32 -24.47 4.18
C GLN A 56 -1.94 -24.74 4.79
N LEU A 57 -1.57 -23.98 5.83
CA LEU A 57 -0.25 -24.07 6.45
C LEU A 57 -0.15 -25.15 7.53
N GLY A 58 -1.28 -25.55 8.13
CA GLY A 58 -1.34 -26.51 9.23
C GLY A 58 -0.80 -25.95 10.56
N VAL A 59 -0.73 -24.61 10.70
CA VAL A 59 -0.38 -23.88 11.92
C VAL A 59 -1.50 -22.90 12.25
N GLU A 60 -1.59 -22.46 13.51
CA GLU A 60 -2.56 -21.42 13.88
C GLU A 60 -2.12 -20.07 13.30
N VAL A 61 -3.02 -19.39 12.56
CA VAL A 61 -2.78 -18.05 12.03
C VAL A 61 -3.69 -17.05 12.75
N GLU A 62 -3.10 -16.00 13.33
CA GLU A 62 -3.82 -14.91 13.97
C GLU A 62 -3.63 -13.62 13.20
N GLY A 63 -4.73 -12.89 12.97
CA GLY A 63 -4.72 -11.57 12.34
C GLY A 63 -4.79 -10.45 13.37
N VAL A 64 -3.98 -9.41 13.19
CA VAL A 64 -3.96 -8.22 14.04
C VAL A 64 -4.04 -6.98 13.17
N VAL A 65 -4.95 -6.07 13.49
CA VAL A 65 -4.98 -4.73 12.85
C VAL A 65 -4.07 -3.81 13.67
N ALA A 66 -3.04 -3.29 13.03
CA ALA A 66 -2.10 -2.35 13.66
C ALA A 66 -2.76 -0.99 13.90
N SER A 67 -2.21 -0.18 14.80
CA SER A 67 -2.71 1.17 15.07
C SER A 67 -2.43 2.17 13.95
N ASP A 68 -1.32 1.96 13.24
CA ASP A 68 -0.86 2.79 12.13
C ASP A 68 0.23 2.05 11.31
N TYR A 69 0.67 2.67 10.22
CA TYR A 69 1.68 2.12 9.30
C TYR A 69 3.03 1.85 9.97
N ALA A 70 3.51 2.77 10.81
CA ALA A 70 4.78 2.60 11.50
C ALA A 70 4.72 1.46 12.52
N ALA A 71 3.60 1.31 13.22
CA ALA A 71 3.40 0.23 14.18
C ALA A 71 3.47 -1.16 13.53
N THR A 72 3.04 -1.29 12.27
CA THR A 72 3.15 -2.56 11.52
C THR A 72 4.62 -2.94 11.28
N VAL A 73 5.44 -1.97 10.85
CA VAL A 73 6.88 -2.16 10.62
C VAL A 73 7.61 -2.52 11.92
N GLU A 74 7.33 -1.78 13.00
CA GLU A 74 7.91 -2.02 14.32
C GLU A 74 7.50 -3.39 14.90
N ALA A 75 6.26 -3.81 14.70
CA ALA A 75 5.77 -5.11 15.15
C ALA A 75 6.53 -6.25 14.47
N LEU A 76 6.80 -6.15 13.17
CA LEU A 76 7.62 -7.11 12.43
C LEU A 76 9.05 -7.14 12.98
N GLY A 77 9.68 -5.97 13.11
CA GLY A 77 11.05 -5.83 13.63
C GLY A 77 11.22 -6.33 15.06
N ALA A 78 10.19 -6.22 15.89
CA ALA A 78 10.17 -6.71 17.27
C ALA A 78 9.80 -8.20 17.39
N GLY A 79 9.47 -8.89 16.28
CA GLY A 79 9.01 -10.28 16.30
C GLY A 79 7.62 -10.45 16.94
N GLN A 80 6.81 -9.39 16.97
CA GLN A 80 5.41 -9.44 17.41
C GLN A 80 4.47 -9.81 16.26
N SER A 81 4.93 -9.61 15.02
CA SER A 81 4.30 -10.10 13.80
C SER A 81 5.32 -10.88 12.98
N ASP A 82 4.88 -11.92 12.33
CA ASP A 82 5.68 -12.74 11.42
C ASP A 82 5.53 -12.29 9.98
N VAL A 83 4.36 -11.71 9.69
CA VAL A 83 3.92 -11.26 8.37
C VAL A 83 3.28 -9.89 8.48
N ILE A 84 3.54 -9.02 7.53
CA ILE A 84 2.84 -7.75 7.38
C ILE A 84 2.21 -7.64 6.00
N ILE A 85 0.98 -7.12 5.96
CA ILE A 85 0.29 -6.69 4.74
C ILE A 85 0.19 -5.18 4.82
N THR A 86 0.88 -4.44 3.93
CA THR A 86 1.05 -3.00 4.11
C THR A 86 1.34 -2.27 2.79
N ASP A 87 1.39 -0.94 2.85
CA ASP A 87 1.73 -0.08 1.72
C ASP A 87 3.21 -0.17 1.31
N ALA A 88 3.52 0.35 0.12
CA ALA A 88 4.87 0.31 -0.45
C ALA A 88 5.93 1.02 0.40
N GLY A 89 5.58 2.13 1.07
CA GLY A 89 6.51 2.87 1.93
C GLY A 89 6.87 2.10 3.19
N SER A 90 5.88 1.45 3.79
CA SER A 90 6.08 0.57 4.95
C SER A 90 6.84 -0.69 4.57
N LEU A 91 6.60 -1.27 3.38
CA LEU A 91 7.42 -2.37 2.85
C LEU A 91 8.89 -1.97 2.72
N TYR A 92 9.17 -0.82 2.08
CA TYR A 92 10.53 -0.29 1.98
C TYR A 92 11.18 -0.15 3.37
N ASN A 93 10.49 0.46 4.32
CA ASN A 93 10.99 0.63 5.67
C ASN A 93 11.25 -0.71 6.38
N ALA A 94 10.38 -1.70 6.21
CA ALA A 94 10.56 -3.03 6.79
C ALA A 94 11.77 -3.76 6.17
N MET A 95 11.97 -3.64 4.86
CA MET A 95 13.11 -4.21 4.15
C MET A 95 14.42 -3.55 4.61
N GLU A 96 14.51 -2.23 4.65
CA GLU A 96 15.72 -1.49 5.01
C GLU A 96 16.08 -1.60 6.51
N GLN A 97 15.10 -1.52 7.40
CA GLN A 97 15.35 -1.45 8.84
C GLN A 97 15.43 -2.82 9.51
N HIS A 98 14.68 -3.79 8.99
CA HIS A 98 14.52 -5.10 9.63
C HIS A 98 14.90 -6.28 8.72
N ASN A 99 15.41 -6.02 7.51
CA ASN A 99 15.71 -7.01 6.48
C ASN A 99 14.51 -7.92 6.17
N ALA A 100 13.29 -7.37 6.21
CA ALA A 100 12.10 -8.12 5.82
C ALA A 100 12.22 -8.60 4.37
N GLU A 101 11.62 -9.74 4.07
CA GLU A 101 11.58 -10.29 2.72
C GLU A 101 10.20 -10.04 2.12
N LEU A 102 10.16 -9.31 1.00
CA LEU A 102 8.95 -9.12 0.21
C LEU A 102 8.60 -10.42 -0.51
N ILE A 103 7.41 -10.94 -0.29
CA ILE A 103 6.99 -12.23 -0.86
C ILE A 103 5.87 -12.10 -1.89
N LEU A 104 5.00 -11.09 -1.75
CA LEU A 104 3.89 -10.84 -2.68
C LEU A 104 3.67 -9.35 -2.88
N ARG A 105 3.15 -9.00 -4.04
CA ARG A 105 2.67 -7.66 -4.37
C ARG A 105 1.15 -7.64 -4.47
N ASP A 106 0.57 -6.54 -4.02
CA ASP A 106 -0.85 -6.25 -4.14
C ASP A 106 -1.23 -5.97 -5.59
N VAL A 107 -2.27 -6.65 -6.07
CA VAL A 107 -2.86 -6.43 -7.39
C VAL A 107 -4.19 -5.70 -7.23
N ARG A 108 -4.30 -4.52 -7.85
CA ARG A 108 -5.54 -3.73 -7.93
C ARG A 108 -5.89 -3.52 -9.39
N PHE A 109 -7.11 -3.84 -9.78
CA PHE A 109 -7.55 -3.71 -11.17
C PHE A 109 -6.60 -4.37 -12.18
N GLY A 110 -5.98 -5.49 -11.80
CA GLY A 110 -5.06 -6.25 -12.64
C GLY A 110 -3.63 -5.68 -12.73
N ALA A 111 -3.24 -4.69 -11.89
CA ALA A 111 -1.91 -4.09 -11.90
C ALA A 111 -1.29 -4.03 -10.49
N THR A 112 0.05 -4.10 -10.43
CA THR A 112 0.86 -3.97 -9.21
C THR A 112 1.26 -2.53 -8.89
N SER A 113 0.95 -1.60 -9.79
CA SER A 113 1.24 -0.18 -9.66
C SER A 113 0.16 0.68 -10.32
N TYR A 114 0.15 1.97 -10.02
CA TYR A 114 -0.76 2.96 -10.61
C TYR A 114 -0.05 4.30 -10.71
N SER A 115 -0.57 5.23 -11.51
CA SER A 115 -0.03 6.59 -11.59
C SER A 115 -0.82 7.57 -10.74
N SER A 116 -0.16 8.62 -10.23
CA SER A 116 -0.87 9.83 -9.84
C SER A 116 -1.30 10.58 -11.10
N VAL A 117 -2.50 11.08 -11.07
CA VAL A 117 -3.10 11.85 -12.16
C VAL A 117 -3.10 13.32 -11.80
N ALA A 118 -2.63 14.14 -12.72
CA ALA A 118 -2.79 15.58 -12.67
C ALA A 118 -4.12 15.97 -13.37
N TYR A 119 -4.99 16.61 -12.62
CA TYR A 119 -6.30 17.09 -13.07
C TYR A 119 -6.34 18.61 -13.17
N THR A 120 -7.14 19.15 -14.07
CA THR A 120 -7.37 20.58 -14.20
C THR A 120 -8.81 20.92 -14.59
N ASN A 121 -9.29 22.09 -14.18
CA ASN A 121 -10.50 22.73 -14.69
C ASN A 121 -10.20 23.85 -15.72
N ASN A 122 -8.94 23.97 -16.14
CA ASN A 122 -8.45 24.94 -17.12
C ASN A 122 -7.72 24.25 -18.29
N PRO A 123 -8.42 23.44 -19.11
CA PRO A 123 -7.79 22.67 -20.18
C PRO A 123 -7.07 23.53 -21.22
N ASP A 124 -7.52 24.76 -21.47
CA ASP A 124 -6.87 25.70 -22.43
C ASP A 124 -5.39 25.95 -22.08
N LYS A 125 -4.99 25.76 -20.80
CA LYS A 125 -3.62 26.00 -20.35
C LYS A 125 -2.77 24.74 -20.40
N TYR A 126 -3.34 23.57 -20.10
CA TYR A 126 -2.59 22.34 -19.87
C TYR A 126 -2.74 21.30 -20.99
N CYS A 127 -3.69 21.47 -21.90
CA CYS A 127 -3.93 20.55 -23.01
C CYS A 127 -3.39 21.13 -24.31
N ASP A 128 -2.74 20.31 -25.13
CA ASP A 128 -2.30 20.70 -26.48
C ASP A 128 -3.45 20.78 -27.47
N ASP A 129 -4.46 19.92 -27.28
CA ASP A 129 -5.65 19.80 -28.13
C ASP A 129 -6.91 19.83 -27.24
N GLU A 130 -8.09 19.94 -27.88
CA GLU A 130 -9.38 19.83 -27.20
C GLU A 130 -9.46 18.48 -26.43
N PRO A 131 -9.96 18.47 -25.18
CA PRO A 131 -10.12 17.23 -24.42
C PRO A 131 -10.99 16.20 -25.14
N VAL A 132 -10.64 14.94 -25.04
CA VAL A 132 -11.40 13.81 -25.59
C VAL A 132 -12.09 13.04 -24.46
N MET A 133 -13.28 12.52 -24.77
CA MET A 133 -14.00 11.64 -23.85
C MET A 133 -13.57 10.20 -24.12
N ALA A 134 -13.11 9.52 -23.08
CA ALA A 134 -12.75 8.10 -23.13
C ALA A 134 -13.33 7.35 -21.94
N THR A 135 -13.64 6.08 -22.15
CA THR A 135 -14.24 5.23 -21.13
C THR A 135 -13.21 4.84 -20.09
N TYR A 136 -13.47 5.18 -18.83
CA TYR A 136 -12.75 4.61 -17.68
C TYR A 136 -13.39 3.28 -17.31
N ALA A 137 -12.69 2.18 -17.58
CA ALA A 137 -13.25 0.82 -17.51
C ALA A 137 -13.76 0.43 -16.11
N ALA A 138 -13.06 0.86 -15.03
CA ALA A 138 -13.45 0.51 -13.66
C ALA A 138 -14.78 1.14 -13.21
N ALA A 139 -15.20 2.27 -13.82
CA ALA A 139 -16.48 2.92 -13.51
C ALA A 139 -17.50 2.83 -14.66
N ASP A 140 -17.14 2.17 -15.79
CA ASP A 140 -17.96 2.11 -17.02
C ASP A 140 -18.50 3.51 -17.42
N THR A 141 -17.65 4.54 -17.32
CA THR A 141 -18.04 5.93 -17.50
C THR A 141 -17.05 6.67 -18.39
N GLU A 142 -17.56 7.50 -19.32
CA GLU A 142 -16.74 8.38 -20.13
C GLU A 142 -16.27 9.60 -19.31
N MET A 143 -14.97 9.89 -19.35
CA MET A 143 -14.34 11.02 -18.69
C MET A 143 -13.43 11.78 -19.65
N ALA A 144 -13.17 13.05 -19.36
CA ALA A 144 -12.35 13.93 -20.19
C ALA A 144 -10.86 13.73 -19.92
N TYR A 145 -10.08 13.55 -20.99
CA TYR A 145 -8.62 13.44 -20.99
C TYR A 145 -8.02 14.30 -22.09
N CYS A 146 -6.76 14.68 -21.97
CA CYS A 146 -6.02 15.32 -23.06
C CYS A 146 -4.56 14.82 -23.11
N ASN A 147 -3.79 15.36 -24.05
CA ASN A 147 -2.37 15.04 -24.23
C ASN A 147 -2.06 13.56 -24.52
N GLY A 148 -3.05 12.79 -25.00
CA GLY A 148 -2.88 11.39 -25.37
C GLY A 148 -2.78 10.42 -24.18
N ILE A 149 -3.34 10.80 -23.02
CA ILE A 149 -3.30 9.98 -21.81
C ILE A 149 -4.62 9.24 -21.54
N GLU A 150 -5.42 9.00 -22.55
CA GLU A 150 -6.66 8.22 -22.42
C GLU A 150 -6.36 6.82 -21.84
N PRO A 151 -7.25 6.27 -21.00
CA PRO A 151 -6.94 5.05 -20.24
C PRO A 151 -6.73 3.79 -21.09
N GLY A 152 -7.14 3.76 -22.34
CA GLY A 152 -7.09 2.54 -23.13
C GLY A 152 -7.89 1.41 -22.46
N ASP A 153 -7.28 0.21 -22.41
CA ASP A 153 -7.89 -0.96 -21.76
C ASP A 153 -7.50 -1.09 -20.27
N THR A 154 -6.68 -0.17 -19.74
CA THR A 154 -6.20 -0.21 -18.35
C THR A 154 -7.11 0.58 -17.42
N ALA A 155 -7.13 0.21 -16.16
CA ALA A 155 -7.83 0.94 -15.10
C ALA A 155 -6.89 1.65 -14.11
N THR A 156 -5.59 1.74 -14.42
CA THR A 156 -4.58 2.22 -13.47
C THR A 156 -3.65 3.31 -14.00
N GLY A 157 -3.81 3.75 -15.21
CA GLY A 157 -2.90 4.70 -15.88
C GLY A 157 -1.50 4.13 -16.12
N GLU A 158 -0.89 4.52 -17.21
CA GLU A 158 0.45 4.09 -17.60
C GLU A 158 1.38 5.33 -17.65
N GLY A 159 1.82 5.77 -16.47
CA GLY A 159 2.76 6.88 -16.38
C GLY A 159 4.23 6.45 -16.41
N PRO A 160 5.18 7.39 -16.57
CA PRO A 160 4.91 8.82 -16.75
C PRO A 160 4.40 9.16 -18.15
N ALA A 161 3.45 10.09 -18.24
CA ALA A 161 2.91 10.57 -19.50
C ALA A 161 2.53 12.06 -19.40
N ALA A 162 2.90 12.84 -20.41
CA ALA A 162 2.66 14.28 -20.51
C ALA A 162 3.13 15.09 -19.27
N VAL A 163 4.14 14.60 -18.54
CA VAL A 163 4.63 15.23 -17.30
C VAL A 163 5.21 16.61 -17.52
N GLU A 164 5.74 16.90 -18.73
CA GLU A 164 6.22 18.22 -19.12
C GLU A 164 5.15 19.32 -19.01
N LYS A 165 3.88 18.95 -19.02
CA LYS A 165 2.76 19.88 -18.81
C LYS A 165 2.69 20.44 -17.39
N LEU A 166 3.31 19.76 -16.43
CA LEU A 166 3.45 20.28 -15.08
C LEU A 166 4.31 21.54 -15.04
N GLY A 167 5.22 21.72 -16.00
CA GLY A 167 6.02 22.94 -16.17
C GLY A 167 5.20 24.20 -16.48
N GLU A 168 3.93 24.08 -16.88
CA GLU A 168 3.02 25.21 -17.05
C GLU A 168 2.43 25.74 -15.74
N ILE A 169 2.64 25.02 -14.62
CA ILE A 169 2.27 25.48 -13.28
C ILE A 169 3.17 26.65 -12.89
N THR A 170 2.58 27.72 -12.41
CA THR A 170 3.29 28.95 -12.02
C THR A 170 2.96 29.34 -10.58
N SER A 171 3.65 30.35 -10.05
CA SER A 171 3.39 30.87 -8.70
C SER A 171 1.97 31.40 -8.48
N ASP A 172 1.26 31.72 -9.57
CA ASP A 172 -0.13 32.19 -9.50
C ASP A 172 -1.15 31.03 -9.58
N THR A 173 -0.67 29.80 -9.86
CA THR A 173 -1.53 28.62 -9.96
C THR A 173 -1.92 28.12 -8.56
N SER A 174 -3.23 27.90 -8.36
CA SER A 174 -3.76 27.26 -7.16
C SER A 174 -3.67 25.74 -7.31
N VAL A 175 -2.75 25.10 -6.58
CA VAL A 175 -2.50 23.66 -6.62
C VAL A 175 -3.10 23.01 -5.40
N VAL A 176 -4.04 22.09 -5.62
CA VAL A 176 -4.69 21.30 -4.58
C VAL A 176 -3.80 20.10 -4.25
N LEU A 177 -3.33 20.02 -3.03
CA LEU A 177 -2.44 18.98 -2.54
C LEU A 177 -3.04 18.30 -1.31
N GLN A 178 -2.81 16.99 -1.20
CA GLN A 178 -3.21 16.20 -0.05
C GLN A 178 -2.13 16.24 1.05
N SER A 179 -2.26 15.40 2.07
CA SER A 179 -1.26 15.32 3.13
C SER A 179 0.12 14.92 2.56
N SER A 180 1.19 15.40 3.18
CA SER A 180 2.59 15.11 2.76
C SER A 180 2.96 13.63 2.77
N THR A 181 2.13 12.79 3.36
CA THR A 181 2.28 11.33 3.37
C THR A 181 1.53 10.64 2.24
N SER A 182 0.72 11.38 1.46
CA SER A 182 -0.03 10.80 0.34
C SER A 182 0.88 10.58 -0.88
N PRO A 183 1.08 9.34 -1.34
CA PRO A 183 1.88 9.08 -2.54
C PRO A 183 1.33 9.80 -3.77
N ALA A 184 0.05 9.58 -4.08
CA ALA A 184 -0.59 10.12 -5.29
C ALA A 184 -1.04 11.58 -5.17
N GLY A 185 -1.32 12.05 -3.95
CA GLY A 185 -1.81 13.42 -3.76
C GLY A 185 -0.74 14.44 -3.40
N TYR A 186 0.51 13.99 -3.15
CA TYR A 186 1.60 14.87 -2.74
C TYR A 186 2.98 14.40 -3.21
N GLN A 187 3.46 13.22 -2.79
CA GLN A 187 4.87 12.85 -2.92
C GLN A 187 5.32 12.74 -4.39
N TYR A 188 4.69 11.91 -5.18
CA TYR A 188 4.99 11.79 -6.61
C TYR A 188 4.70 13.06 -7.39
N PRO A 189 3.55 13.75 -7.18
CA PRO A 189 3.31 15.07 -7.77
C PRO A 189 4.38 16.11 -7.49
N VAL A 190 4.84 16.23 -6.24
CA VAL A 190 5.87 17.22 -5.88
C VAL A 190 7.19 16.92 -6.58
N VAL A 191 7.63 15.66 -6.59
CA VAL A 191 8.84 15.25 -7.30
C VAL A 191 8.70 15.52 -8.80
N ALA A 192 7.57 15.13 -9.42
CA ALA A 192 7.33 15.38 -10.84
C ALA A 192 7.28 16.87 -11.18
N MET A 193 6.66 17.72 -10.35
CA MET A 193 6.69 19.20 -10.53
C MET A 193 8.10 19.74 -10.44
N GLU A 194 8.93 19.29 -9.48
CA GLU A 194 10.29 19.77 -9.35
C GLU A 194 11.20 19.34 -10.51
N GLU A 195 11.02 18.14 -11.04
CA GLU A 195 11.72 17.68 -12.25
C GLU A 195 11.41 18.55 -13.46
N GLU A 196 10.19 19.10 -13.53
CA GLU A 196 9.77 20.07 -14.55
C GLU A 196 10.06 21.54 -14.18
N GLY A 197 10.82 21.76 -13.09
CA GLY A 197 11.30 23.09 -12.68
C GLY A 197 10.30 23.90 -11.86
N VAL A 198 9.26 23.30 -11.34
CA VAL A 198 8.23 23.92 -10.49
C VAL A 198 8.48 23.55 -9.03
N ASN A 199 8.87 24.55 -8.22
CA ASN A 199 9.01 24.34 -6.79
C ASN A 199 7.65 24.43 -6.10
N VAL A 200 7.29 23.43 -5.33
CA VAL A 200 6.00 23.34 -4.61
C VAL A 200 5.81 24.49 -3.61
N ASP A 201 6.90 25.03 -3.04
CA ASP A 201 6.84 26.14 -2.10
C ASP A 201 6.52 27.50 -2.79
N ASP A 202 6.70 27.58 -4.10
CA ASP A 202 6.46 28.79 -4.87
C ASP A 202 5.02 28.89 -5.41
N VAL A 203 4.21 27.82 -5.33
CA VAL A 203 2.82 27.82 -5.83
C VAL A 203 1.82 28.12 -4.72
N ASN A 204 0.58 28.51 -5.11
CA ASN A 204 -0.49 28.69 -4.13
C ASN A 204 -1.11 27.33 -3.74
N GLN A 205 -0.61 26.74 -2.64
CA GLN A 205 -1.04 25.45 -2.17
C GLN A 205 -2.41 25.51 -1.49
N ILE A 206 -3.30 24.60 -1.87
CA ILE A 206 -4.62 24.41 -1.25
C ILE A 206 -4.66 23.00 -0.63
N PRO A 207 -4.52 22.89 0.70
CA PRO A 207 -4.50 21.60 1.37
C PRO A 207 -5.92 21.00 1.46
N VAL A 208 -6.05 19.71 1.13
CA VAL A 208 -7.27 18.92 1.27
C VAL A 208 -6.95 17.53 1.85
N GLU A 209 -7.96 16.86 2.35
CA GLU A 209 -7.87 15.46 2.76
C GLU A 209 -8.62 14.56 1.77
N GLY A 210 -7.92 13.54 1.26
CA GLY A 210 -8.50 12.52 0.37
C GLY A 210 -8.66 12.92 -1.09
N ASN A 211 -8.67 11.91 -1.94
CA ASN A 211 -8.69 12.08 -3.41
C ASN A 211 -10.02 12.67 -3.92
N ASN A 212 -11.13 12.32 -3.32
CA ASN A 212 -12.45 12.86 -3.62
C ASN A 212 -12.50 14.39 -3.42
N ASN A 213 -11.98 14.89 -2.30
CA ASN A 213 -11.93 16.32 -2.03
C ASN A 213 -10.98 17.06 -2.98
N ALA A 214 -9.90 16.41 -3.44
CA ALA A 214 -8.98 17.02 -4.39
C ALA A 214 -9.67 17.34 -5.73
N VAL A 215 -10.42 16.39 -6.30
CA VAL A 215 -11.12 16.62 -7.57
C VAL A 215 -12.36 17.51 -7.38
N LEU A 216 -13.05 17.44 -6.24
CA LEU A 216 -14.17 18.33 -5.92
C LEU A 216 -13.72 19.80 -5.77
N ALA A 217 -12.52 20.05 -5.25
CA ALA A 217 -11.97 21.41 -5.17
C ALA A 217 -11.82 22.06 -6.56
N LEU A 218 -11.44 21.28 -7.59
CA LEU A 218 -11.43 21.77 -8.98
C LEU A 218 -12.84 22.05 -9.50
N ALA A 219 -13.78 21.12 -9.30
CA ALA A 219 -15.15 21.26 -9.73
C ALA A 219 -15.84 22.50 -9.10
N ASN A 220 -15.47 22.83 -7.86
CA ASN A 220 -15.97 24.00 -7.15
C ASN A 220 -15.24 25.31 -7.52
N GLY A 221 -14.12 25.24 -8.26
CA GLY A 221 -13.30 26.39 -8.62
C GLY A 221 -12.39 26.90 -7.48
N ASP A 222 -12.15 26.09 -6.45
CA ASP A 222 -11.25 26.43 -5.34
C ASP A 222 -9.77 26.29 -5.74
N GLY A 223 -9.45 25.41 -6.71
CA GLY A 223 -8.13 25.19 -7.27
C GLY A 223 -8.13 25.16 -8.80
N GLU A 224 -6.95 25.16 -9.42
CA GLU A 224 -6.75 25.05 -10.87
C GLU A 224 -6.14 23.71 -11.27
N VAL A 225 -5.23 23.16 -10.44
CA VAL A 225 -4.60 21.86 -10.62
C VAL A 225 -4.78 21.03 -9.35
N ALA A 226 -5.07 19.75 -9.47
CA ALA A 226 -5.14 18.81 -8.37
C ALA A 226 -4.46 17.50 -8.73
N PHE A 227 -4.07 16.74 -7.71
CA PHE A 227 -3.48 15.43 -7.88
C PHE A 227 -4.22 14.38 -7.06
N GLY A 228 -4.30 13.18 -7.60
CA GLY A 228 -4.93 12.06 -6.93
C GLY A 228 -4.62 10.72 -7.60
N PHE A 229 -5.14 9.64 -7.03
CA PHE A 229 -4.97 8.33 -7.64
C PHE A 229 -5.76 8.22 -8.95
N TRP A 230 -5.51 7.21 -9.72
CA TRP A 230 -6.19 6.85 -10.95
C TRP A 230 -7.52 6.12 -10.68
N ASP A 231 -8.69 6.48 -11.15
CA ASP A 231 -9.10 7.85 -11.50
C ASP A 231 -9.99 8.37 -10.37
N ALA A 232 -9.51 9.39 -9.67
CA ALA A 232 -10.17 9.91 -8.46
C ALA A 232 -11.58 10.47 -8.73
N ARG A 233 -11.87 10.90 -9.95
CA ARG A 233 -13.18 11.42 -10.37
C ARG A 233 -14.29 10.38 -10.19
N SER A 234 -13.95 9.10 -10.36
CA SER A 234 -14.91 7.99 -10.21
C SER A 234 -15.59 7.94 -8.85
N SER A 235 -14.89 8.37 -7.81
CA SER A 235 -15.39 8.33 -6.43
C SER A 235 -16.48 9.37 -6.12
N VAL A 236 -16.69 10.35 -7.00
CA VAL A 236 -17.62 11.48 -6.78
C VAL A 236 -18.65 11.67 -7.89
N ILE A 237 -18.73 10.78 -8.86
CA ILE A 237 -19.67 10.86 -10.00
C ILE A 237 -21.13 10.93 -9.53
N GLU A 238 -21.49 10.15 -8.51
CA GLU A 238 -22.87 10.15 -8.00
C GLU A 238 -23.26 11.50 -7.39
N GLU A 239 -22.31 12.19 -6.75
CA GLU A 239 -22.55 13.49 -6.11
C GLU A 239 -22.42 14.65 -7.11
N ASN A 240 -21.49 14.54 -8.06
CA ASN A 240 -21.20 15.56 -9.08
C ASN A 240 -20.97 14.92 -10.45
N PRO A 241 -22.03 14.62 -11.20
CA PRO A 241 -21.91 13.99 -12.53
C PRO A 241 -21.12 14.81 -13.55
N ASP A 242 -21.15 16.15 -13.45
CA ASP A 242 -20.46 17.05 -14.38
C ASP A 242 -18.93 16.99 -14.24
N ILE A 243 -18.42 16.37 -13.15
CA ILE A 243 -16.97 16.21 -12.92
C ILE A 243 -16.27 15.44 -14.03
N THR A 244 -17.01 14.57 -14.72
CA THR A 244 -16.51 13.79 -15.85
C THR A 244 -16.09 14.61 -17.04
N THR A 245 -16.66 15.82 -17.19
CA THR A 245 -16.39 16.76 -18.28
C THR A 245 -15.68 18.02 -17.82
N ASP A 246 -15.99 18.52 -16.62
CA ASP A 246 -15.50 19.79 -16.10
C ASP A 246 -14.08 19.69 -15.52
N VAL A 247 -13.67 18.48 -15.14
CA VAL A 247 -12.32 18.17 -14.64
C VAL A 247 -11.63 17.22 -15.60
N VAL A 248 -10.56 17.71 -16.22
CA VAL A 248 -9.80 17.01 -17.27
C VAL A 248 -8.52 16.42 -16.69
N ALA A 249 -8.25 15.14 -16.95
CA ALA A 249 -6.95 14.54 -16.67
C ALA A 249 -5.96 14.93 -17.78
N PHE A 250 -4.78 15.47 -17.41
CA PHE A 250 -3.85 16.01 -18.38
C PHE A 250 -2.42 15.47 -18.33
N ALA A 251 -2.01 14.81 -17.22
CA ALA A 251 -0.70 14.18 -17.09
C ALA A 251 -0.73 13.02 -16.07
N TYR A 252 0.19 12.07 -16.22
CA TYR A 252 0.48 11.02 -15.25
C TYR A 252 1.90 11.12 -14.74
N THR A 253 2.09 10.95 -13.42
CA THR A 253 3.43 10.80 -12.83
C THR A 253 4.03 9.42 -13.12
N GLU A 254 5.26 9.17 -12.67
CA GLU A 254 5.82 7.82 -12.58
C GLU A 254 4.85 6.87 -11.84
N GLN A 255 5.07 5.55 -12.05
CA GLN A 255 4.29 4.51 -11.40
C GLN A 255 4.52 4.50 -9.89
N ILE A 256 3.43 4.50 -9.14
CA ILE A 256 3.39 4.34 -7.69
C ILE A 256 3.15 2.86 -7.42
N PRO A 257 4.05 2.15 -6.75
CA PRO A 257 3.83 0.76 -6.44
C PRO A 257 2.65 0.59 -5.46
N ASN A 258 1.82 -0.42 -5.70
CA ASN A 258 0.89 -0.91 -4.69
C ASN A 258 1.69 -1.50 -3.51
N GLY A 259 1.02 -1.76 -2.42
CA GLY A 259 1.57 -2.47 -1.29
C GLY A 259 1.90 -3.93 -1.58
N GLY A 260 1.90 -4.72 -0.53
CA GLY A 260 2.15 -6.15 -0.63
C GLY A 260 2.35 -6.81 0.73
N VAL A 261 2.94 -7.99 0.68
CA VAL A 261 3.17 -8.84 1.84
C VAL A 261 4.66 -9.05 2.05
N ALA A 262 5.14 -8.73 3.25
CA ALA A 262 6.50 -9.03 3.67
C ALA A 262 6.53 -9.89 4.93
N VAL A 263 7.58 -10.69 5.05
CA VAL A 263 7.81 -11.57 6.18
C VAL A 263 9.13 -11.24 6.88
N ARG A 264 9.27 -11.64 8.15
CA ARG A 264 10.55 -11.50 8.86
C ARG A 264 11.63 -12.37 8.22
N SER A 265 12.87 -11.87 8.22
CA SER A 265 14.02 -12.50 7.52
C SER A 265 14.44 -13.87 8.05
N ASP A 266 14.00 -14.26 9.26
CA ASP A 266 14.32 -15.54 9.89
C ASP A 266 13.16 -16.54 9.82
N MET A 267 12.12 -16.26 9.01
CA MET A 267 11.04 -17.21 8.76
C MET A 267 11.59 -18.47 8.09
N ASP A 268 11.08 -19.64 8.50
CA ASP A 268 11.45 -20.90 7.85
C ASP A 268 11.14 -20.85 6.35
N PRO A 269 12.12 -21.16 5.47
CA PRO A 269 11.93 -21.04 4.03
C PRO A 269 10.78 -21.88 3.46
N GLU A 270 10.53 -23.08 4.02
CA GLU A 270 9.43 -23.93 3.55
C GLU A 270 8.07 -23.36 3.97
N LEU A 271 7.99 -22.74 5.16
CA LEU A 271 6.79 -22.05 5.62
C LEU A 271 6.53 -20.80 4.78
N LYS A 272 7.57 -20.02 4.47
CA LYS A 272 7.48 -18.83 3.62
C LYS A 272 6.95 -19.16 2.23
N ASP A 273 7.50 -20.20 1.58
CA ASP A 273 7.07 -20.61 0.24
C ASP A 273 5.60 -21.07 0.25
N LYS A 274 5.19 -21.84 1.27
CA LYS A 274 3.78 -22.27 1.44
C LYS A 274 2.85 -21.10 1.71
N LEU A 275 3.28 -20.12 2.52
CA LEU A 275 2.51 -18.92 2.81
C LEU A 275 2.29 -18.11 1.53
N ALA A 276 3.36 -17.87 0.77
CA ALA A 276 3.26 -17.15 -0.49
C ALA A 276 2.31 -17.86 -1.47
N GLU A 277 2.44 -19.17 -1.65
CA GLU A 277 1.55 -19.96 -2.49
C GLU A 277 0.09 -19.93 -2.02
N ALA A 278 -0.14 -20.04 -0.70
CA ALA A 278 -1.50 -20.00 -0.16
C ALA A 278 -2.16 -18.63 -0.33
N MET A 279 -1.42 -17.54 -0.12
CA MET A 279 -1.94 -16.18 -0.28
C MET A 279 -2.19 -15.85 -1.76
N ASP A 280 -1.27 -16.20 -2.66
CA ASP A 280 -1.39 -16.01 -4.12
C ASP A 280 -2.66 -16.71 -4.70
N ASN A 281 -3.04 -17.85 -4.12
CA ASN A 281 -4.24 -18.59 -4.53
C ASN A 281 -5.52 -18.20 -3.75
N TYR A 282 -5.45 -17.27 -2.80
CA TYR A 282 -6.59 -17.02 -1.90
C TYR A 282 -7.79 -16.46 -2.65
N ALA A 283 -7.62 -15.41 -3.45
CA ALA A 283 -8.72 -14.77 -4.19
C ALA A 283 -9.44 -15.74 -5.13
N GLU A 284 -8.71 -16.69 -5.74
CA GLU A 284 -9.24 -17.68 -6.65
C GLU A 284 -9.90 -18.87 -5.92
N SER A 285 -9.74 -18.98 -4.60
CA SER A 285 -10.23 -20.13 -3.83
C SER A 285 -11.76 -20.18 -3.72
N SER A 286 -12.43 -19.03 -3.75
CA SER A 286 -13.90 -18.92 -3.74
C SER A 286 -14.36 -17.48 -4.04
N ASP A 287 -15.64 -17.33 -4.43
CA ASP A 287 -16.26 -16.00 -4.59
C ASP A 287 -16.21 -15.20 -3.27
N GLU A 288 -16.38 -15.85 -2.12
CA GLU A 288 -16.30 -15.23 -0.80
C GLU A 288 -14.86 -14.72 -0.50
N ALA A 289 -13.82 -15.46 -0.90
CA ALA A 289 -12.44 -15.02 -0.74
C ALA A 289 -12.12 -13.81 -1.62
N ALA A 290 -12.64 -13.75 -2.84
CA ALA A 290 -12.51 -12.58 -3.71
C ALA A 290 -13.20 -11.34 -3.11
N ASP A 291 -14.39 -11.50 -2.54
CA ASP A 291 -15.11 -10.42 -1.85
C ASP A 291 -14.31 -9.94 -0.62
N VAL A 292 -13.74 -10.86 0.18
CA VAL A 292 -12.89 -10.53 1.34
C VAL A 292 -11.64 -9.75 0.92
N MET A 293 -10.97 -10.14 -0.18
CA MET A 293 -9.82 -9.40 -0.71
C MET A 293 -10.18 -7.96 -1.07
N TYR A 294 -11.33 -7.77 -1.70
CA TYR A 294 -11.81 -6.43 -2.05
C TYR A 294 -12.16 -5.61 -0.81
N ASP A 295 -12.83 -6.21 0.18
CA ASP A 295 -13.24 -5.54 1.41
C ASP A 295 -12.02 -5.21 2.32
N LEU A 296 -10.98 -6.07 2.34
CA LEU A 296 -9.78 -5.85 3.14
C LEU A 296 -9.07 -4.55 2.76
N VAL A 297 -8.72 -4.40 1.49
CA VAL A 297 -7.88 -3.27 1.03
C VAL A 297 -8.14 -2.89 -0.43
N GLY A 298 -9.26 -3.29 -1.00
CA GLY A 298 -9.59 -3.04 -2.41
C GLY A 298 -8.68 -3.80 -3.37
N LEU A 299 -8.23 -5.00 -2.99
CA LEU A 299 -7.39 -5.85 -3.82
C LEU A 299 -8.23 -6.78 -4.68
N SER A 300 -7.74 -7.05 -5.89
CA SER A 300 -8.27 -8.12 -6.73
C SER A 300 -7.50 -9.42 -6.55
N ASP A 301 -6.22 -9.34 -6.16
CA ASP A 301 -5.33 -10.49 -6.02
C ASP A 301 -4.01 -10.11 -5.33
N TRP A 302 -3.18 -11.12 -5.06
CA TRP A 302 -1.75 -10.99 -4.81
C TRP A 302 -0.96 -11.65 -5.94
N THR A 303 0.31 -11.30 -6.11
CA THR A 303 1.22 -11.94 -7.06
C THR A 303 2.61 -12.11 -6.49
N ALA A 304 3.25 -13.24 -6.82
CA ALA A 304 4.64 -13.52 -6.48
C ALA A 304 5.67 -12.73 -7.35
N GLU A 305 5.21 -11.96 -8.33
CA GLU A 305 6.06 -11.04 -9.09
C GLU A 305 6.33 -9.79 -8.26
N THR A 306 7.33 -9.86 -7.36
CA THR A 306 7.54 -8.85 -6.30
C THR A 306 8.01 -7.50 -6.82
N GLN A 307 8.72 -7.43 -7.94
CA GLN A 307 9.20 -6.17 -8.55
C GLN A 307 9.82 -5.22 -7.51
N GLU A 308 10.75 -5.73 -6.69
CA GLU A 308 11.38 -4.98 -5.58
C GLU A 308 12.00 -3.65 -6.02
N GLU A 309 12.40 -3.52 -7.30
CA GLU A 309 12.96 -2.29 -7.86
C GLU A 309 11.98 -1.11 -7.75
N GLU A 310 10.67 -1.34 -7.88
CA GLU A 310 9.65 -0.30 -7.72
C GLU A 310 9.50 0.14 -6.27
N ILE A 311 9.57 -0.80 -5.31
CA ILE A 311 9.56 -0.49 -3.87
C ILE A 311 10.81 0.33 -3.50
N ASN A 312 11.97 -0.04 -4.02
CA ASN A 312 13.22 0.69 -3.79
C ASN A 312 13.16 2.11 -4.41
N ARG A 313 12.57 2.26 -5.61
CA ARG A 313 12.36 3.59 -6.22
C ARG A 313 11.45 4.46 -5.34
N TYR A 314 10.40 3.88 -4.77
CA TYR A 314 9.57 4.62 -3.82
C TYR A 314 10.37 5.05 -2.58
N GLY A 315 11.30 4.22 -2.11
CA GLY A 315 12.23 4.57 -1.04
C GLY A 315 13.04 5.84 -1.35
N GLU A 316 13.54 6.00 -2.58
CA GLU A 316 14.26 7.21 -3.00
C GLU A 316 13.36 8.46 -2.90
N ILE A 317 12.08 8.34 -3.24
CA ILE A 317 11.10 9.42 -3.08
C ILE A 317 10.89 9.76 -1.60
N LEU A 318 10.75 8.76 -0.73
CA LEU A 318 10.63 8.98 0.71
C LEU A 318 11.87 9.66 1.30
N GLU A 319 13.07 9.29 0.85
CA GLU A 319 14.31 9.95 1.25
C GLU A 319 14.40 11.43 0.83
N TYR A 320 13.81 11.77 -0.31
CA TYR A 320 13.72 13.15 -0.77
C TYR A 320 12.99 14.04 0.27
N PHE A 321 11.87 13.54 0.86
CA PHE A 321 11.10 14.27 1.87
C PHE A 321 11.67 14.19 3.29
N SER A 322 12.69 13.38 3.54
CA SER A 322 13.32 13.25 4.85
C SER A 322 14.46 14.25 5.11
N LYS A 323 14.82 15.04 4.10
CA LYS A 323 15.91 16.03 4.13
C LYS A 323 15.41 17.39 4.55
#